data_2052d24c0c5017cad006f72be5f0acbd
#
_entry.id   2052d24c0c5017cad006f72be5f0acbd
#
_cell.length_a   1.000
_cell.length_b   1.000
_cell.length_c   1.000
_cell.angle_alpha   90.00
_cell.angle_beta   90.00
_cell.angle_gamma   90.00
#
_symmetry.space_group_name_H-M   'P 1'
#
loop_
_entity.id
_entity.type
_entity.pdbx_description
1 polymer ?
#
loop_
_entity_poly.entity_id
_entity_poly.type
_entity_poly.pdbx_seq_one_letter_code
_entity_poly.pdbx_strand_id
1 'polypeptide(L)'
;MADSAKTTPRLHFLGAAGTVTGSRYLLETAVRTILVDCGLYQGLKPLRLRNWHPWPYDLAKLSAVVLTHAHIDHSGYLPRLYRLGYRGVVYCTPGTEALLKILLPDAAHLQE
;
A
#
# COMPACT_ATOMS: atom_id res chain seq x y z
N MET A 1 -9.17 -22.90 23.30
CA MET A 1 -8.35 -23.41 22.24
C MET A 1 -8.27 -22.42 21.08
N ALA A 2 -7.12 -22.25 20.51
CA ALA A 2 -6.97 -21.33 19.39
C ALA A 2 -7.73 -21.85 18.18
N ASP A 3 -8.47 -20.96 17.54
CA ASP A 3 -9.10 -21.25 16.27
C ASP A 3 -8.03 -21.39 15.19
N SER A 4 -7.96 -22.54 14.51
CA SER A 4 -6.98 -22.78 13.47
C SER A 4 -7.09 -21.76 12.33
N ALA A 5 -8.29 -21.23 12.05
CA ALA A 5 -8.49 -20.20 11.05
C ALA A 5 -7.76 -18.90 11.38
N LYS A 6 -7.55 -18.59 12.69
CA LYS A 6 -6.83 -17.39 13.14
C LYS A 6 -5.31 -17.51 12.92
N THR A 7 -4.78 -18.72 12.77
CA THR A 7 -3.36 -18.94 12.54
C THR A 7 -3.03 -19.11 11.05
N THR A 8 -4.03 -19.26 10.20
CA THR A 8 -3.84 -19.41 8.77
C THR A 8 -3.56 -18.04 8.15
N PRO A 9 -2.42 -17.85 7.48
CA PRO A 9 -2.15 -16.61 6.77
C PRO A 9 -3.17 -16.36 5.66
N ARG A 10 -3.53 -15.10 5.47
CA ARG A 10 -4.43 -14.67 4.40
C ARG A 10 -3.77 -13.59 3.58
N LEU A 11 -3.90 -13.71 2.27
CA LEU A 11 -3.43 -12.71 1.33
C LEU A 11 -4.64 -12.05 0.66
N HIS A 12 -4.76 -10.74 0.85
CA HIS A 12 -5.83 -9.95 0.26
C HIS A 12 -5.27 -9.13 -0.89
N PHE A 13 -5.92 -9.23 -2.05
CA PHE A 13 -5.56 -8.48 -3.24
C PHE A 13 -6.33 -7.16 -3.24
N LEU A 14 -5.70 -6.08 -2.76
CA LEU A 14 -6.34 -4.78 -2.65
C LEU A 14 -6.15 -3.92 -3.90
N GLY A 15 -5.25 -4.33 -4.81
CA GLY A 15 -4.99 -3.63 -6.05
C GLY A 15 -4.16 -4.47 -7.00
N ALA A 16 -4.03 -4.02 -8.22
CA ALA A 16 -3.33 -4.70 -9.33
C ALA A 16 -3.88 -6.10 -9.66
N ALA A 17 -4.97 -6.52 -9.07
CA ALA A 17 -5.64 -7.77 -9.44
C ALA A 17 -6.47 -7.50 -10.70
N GLY A 18 -6.09 -8.11 -11.81
CA GLY A 18 -6.72 -7.85 -13.10
C GLY A 18 -6.32 -6.54 -13.75
N THR A 19 -5.37 -5.80 -13.16
CA THR A 19 -4.82 -4.56 -13.71
C THR A 19 -3.31 -4.54 -13.55
N VAL A 20 -2.63 -3.63 -14.25
CA VAL A 20 -1.16 -3.54 -14.25
C VAL A 20 -0.66 -2.64 -13.11
N THR A 21 -1.43 -1.64 -12.70
CA THR A 21 -1.00 -0.63 -11.72
C THR A 21 -1.81 -0.71 -10.44
N GLY A 22 -1.34 0.00 -9.40
CA GLY A 22 -2.02 0.04 -8.12
C GLY A 22 -1.72 -1.17 -7.24
N SER A 23 -0.48 -1.65 -7.25
CA SER A 23 -0.08 -2.85 -6.51
C SER A 23 -0.25 -2.66 -5.01
N ARG A 24 -1.10 -3.47 -4.40
CA ARG A 24 -1.38 -3.46 -2.97
C ARG A 24 -1.79 -4.86 -2.52
N TYR A 25 -0.95 -5.49 -1.72
CA TYR A 25 -1.23 -6.83 -1.20
C TYR A 25 -1.18 -6.80 0.32
N LEU A 26 -2.26 -7.19 0.96
CA LEU A 26 -2.34 -7.24 2.41
C LEU A 26 -2.12 -8.66 2.88
N LEU A 27 -1.05 -8.89 3.61
CA LEU A 27 -0.74 -10.18 4.21
C LEU A 27 -1.13 -10.15 5.68
N GLU A 28 -2.12 -10.95 6.03
CA GLU A 28 -2.63 -11.04 7.39
C GLU A 28 -2.21 -12.36 8.02
N THR A 29 -1.52 -12.29 9.16
CA THR A 29 -1.17 -13.46 9.96
C THR A 29 -1.87 -13.37 11.31
N ALA A 30 -1.68 -14.39 12.15
CA ALA A 30 -2.27 -14.41 13.48
C ALA A 30 -1.80 -13.25 14.38
N VAL A 31 -0.60 -12.71 14.12
CA VAL A 31 0.02 -11.68 14.98
C VAL A 31 0.35 -10.37 14.27
N ARG A 32 0.41 -10.37 12.95
CA ARG A 32 0.84 -9.20 12.18
C ARG A 32 -0.02 -9.05 10.93
N THR A 33 -0.18 -7.79 10.50
CA THR A 33 -0.78 -7.46 9.22
C THR A 33 0.17 -6.53 8.48
N ILE A 34 0.57 -6.92 7.29
CA ILE A 34 1.59 -6.23 6.51
C ILE A 34 1.01 -5.87 5.15
N LEU A 35 1.19 -4.63 4.74
CA LEU A 35 0.87 -4.19 3.38
C LEU A 35 2.13 -4.27 2.53
N VAL A 36 2.10 -5.10 1.50
CA VAL A 36 3.19 -5.20 0.52
C VAL A 36 2.83 -4.32 -0.66
N ASP A 37 3.61 -3.31 -0.88
CA ASP A 37 3.40 -2.22 -1.82
C ASP A 37 2.16 -1.40 -1.51
N CYS A 38 2.21 -0.14 -1.89
CA CYS A 38 1.18 0.85 -1.64
C CYS A 38 1.12 1.76 -2.86
N GLY A 39 0.64 1.21 -3.98
CA GLY A 39 0.73 1.81 -5.28
C GLY A 39 -0.47 2.66 -5.66
N LEU A 40 -0.24 3.59 -6.58
CA LEU A 40 -1.30 4.34 -7.23
C LEU A 40 -1.77 3.60 -8.48
N TYR A 41 -3.08 3.58 -8.69
CA TYR A 41 -3.62 3.24 -9.99
C TYR A 41 -3.25 4.33 -10.98
N GLN A 42 -2.75 3.94 -12.13
CA GLN A 42 -2.35 4.83 -13.21
C GLN A 42 -3.02 4.41 -14.51
N GLY A 43 -3.11 5.34 -15.46
CA GLY A 43 -3.69 5.06 -16.77
C GLY A 43 -5.07 5.68 -16.94
N LEU A 44 -6.04 4.90 -17.41
CA LEU A 44 -7.39 5.38 -17.71
C LEU A 44 -8.09 5.95 -16.49
N LYS A 45 -8.95 6.95 -16.71
CA LYS A 45 -9.65 7.65 -15.63
C LYS A 45 -10.40 6.70 -14.66
N PRO A 46 -11.11 5.64 -15.11
CA PRO A 46 -11.76 4.74 -14.17
C PRO A 46 -10.79 4.09 -13.19
N LEU A 47 -9.58 3.74 -13.63
CA LEU A 47 -8.55 3.20 -12.74
C LEU A 47 -8.02 4.25 -11.80
N ARG A 48 -7.74 5.46 -12.30
CA ARG A 48 -7.21 6.55 -11.46
C ARG A 48 -8.19 6.94 -10.36
N LEU A 49 -9.49 6.87 -10.62
CA LEU A 49 -10.51 7.17 -9.62
C LEU A 49 -10.50 6.18 -8.45
N ARG A 50 -9.97 4.96 -8.64
CA ARG A 50 -9.84 4.00 -7.55
C ARG A 50 -8.89 4.50 -6.45
N ASN A 51 -7.97 5.41 -6.76
CA ASN A 51 -7.09 6.00 -5.75
C ASN A 51 -7.85 6.80 -4.70
N TRP A 52 -9.08 7.20 -4.98
CA TRP A 52 -9.92 8.00 -4.11
C TRP A 52 -11.00 7.20 -3.39
N HIS A 53 -11.09 5.90 -3.66
CA HIS A 53 -12.03 5.01 -2.96
C HIS A 53 -11.64 4.91 -1.48
N PRO A 54 -12.61 4.69 -0.56
CA PRO A 54 -12.31 4.47 0.84
C PRO A 54 -11.33 3.32 1.02
N TRP A 55 -10.42 3.46 1.97
CA TRP A 55 -9.50 2.38 2.31
C TRP A 55 -10.28 1.25 2.99
N PRO A 56 -10.17 0.00 2.49
CA PRO A 56 -11.05 -1.08 2.95
C PRO A 56 -10.63 -1.76 4.23
N TYR A 57 -9.53 -1.34 4.85
CA TYR A 57 -8.96 -1.99 6.03
C TYR A 57 -8.68 -1.00 7.13
N ASP A 58 -8.77 -1.45 8.39
CA ASP A 58 -8.49 -0.59 9.54
C ASP A 58 -6.98 -0.31 9.64
N LEU A 59 -6.59 0.92 9.41
CA LEU A 59 -5.18 1.32 9.43
C LEU A 59 -4.55 1.18 10.82
N ALA A 60 -5.35 1.23 11.89
CA ALA A 60 -4.84 1.01 13.24
C ALA A 60 -4.32 -0.41 13.44
N LYS A 61 -4.79 -1.36 12.65
CA LYS A 61 -4.36 -2.76 12.72
C LYS A 61 -3.21 -3.08 11.78
N LEU A 62 -2.80 -2.14 10.93
CA LEU A 62 -1.71 -2.34 10.00
C LEU A 62 -0.38 -2.22 10.73
N SER A 63 0.40 -3.30 10.73
CA SER A 63 1.66 -3.38 11.47
C SER A 63 2.81 -2.71 10.74
N ALA A 64 2.85 -2.83 9.42
CA ALA A 64 3.94 -2.30 8.61
C ALA A 64 3.53 -2.22 7.15
N VAL A 65 4.23 -1.37 6.41
CA VAL A 65 4.22 -1.35 4.94
C VAL A 65 5.61 -1.76 4.47
N VAL A 66 5.67 -2.66 3.49
CA VAL A 66 6.92 -3.10 2.86
C VAL A 66 6.85 -2.71 1.39
N LEU A 67 7.79 -1.89 0.94
CA LEU A 67 7.87 -1.48 -0.46
C LEU A 67 8.91 -2.33 -1.19
N THR A 68 8.50 -2.95 -2.29
CA THR A 68 9.41 -3.77 -3.10
C THR A 68 10.34 -2.92 -3.94
N HIS A 69 9.86 -1.77 -4.43
CA HIS A 69 10.65 -0.81 -5.19
C HIS A 69 9.94 0.54 -5.23
N ALA A 70 10.58 1.53 -5.88
CA ALA A 70 10.16 2.93 -5.77
C ALA A 70 9.15 3.40 -6.83
N HIS A 71 8.76 2.57 -7.80
CA HIS A 71 7.83 2.98 -8.84
C HIS A 71 6.49 3.43 -8.26
N ILE A 72 5.88 4.45 -8.87
CA ILE A 72 4.64 5.06 -8.37
C ILE A 72 3.49 4.07 -8.28
N ASP A 73 3.40 3.11 -9.19
CA ASP A 73 2.38 2.06 -9.14
C ASP A 73 2.60 1.06 -7.99
N HIS A 74 3.70 1.17 -7.25
CA HIS A 74 4.01 0.36 -6.07
C HIS A 74 4.19 1.19 -4.79
N SER A 75 4.38 2.51 -4.88
CA SER A 75 4.67 3.37 -3.74
C SER A 75 3.84 4.64 -3.65
N GLY A 76 3.24 5.05 -4.75
CA GLY A 76 2.67 6.40 -4.88
C GLY A 76 1.42 6.67 -4.04
N TYR A 77 0.76 5.63 -3.50
CA TYR A 77 -0.37 5.81 -2.61
C TYR A 77 0.05 6.08 -1.16
N LEU A 78 1.33 5.90 -0.84
CA LEU A 78 1.84 6.04 0.51
C LEU A 78 1.52 7.41 1.16
N PRO A 79 1.67 8.55 0.45
CA PRO A 79 1.29 9.84 1.04
C PRO A 79 -0.19 9.90 1.43
N ARG A 80 -1.06 9.32 0.61
CA ARG A 80 -2.49 9.27 0.92
C ARG A 80 -2.79 8.35 2.09
N LEU A 81 -2.12 7.20 2.17
CA LEU A 81 -2.26 6.29 3.29
C LEU A 81 -1.92 7.01 4.60
N TYR A 82 -0.84 7.78 4.58
CA TYR A 82 -0.42 8.60 5.72
C TYR A 82 -1.48 9.64 6.06
N ARG A 83 -2.04 10.30 5.05
CA ARG A 83 -3.11 11.29 5.23
C ARG A 83 -4.37 10.67 5.80
N LEU A 84 -4.66 9.40 5.47
CA LEU A 84 -5.80 8.66 6.02
C LEU A 84 -5.58 8.22 7.47
N GLY A 85 -4.37 8.36 7.99
CA GLY A 85 -4.09 8.12 9.40
C GLY A 85 -3.02 7.08 9.71
N TYR A 86 -2.40 6.47 8.70
CA TYR A 86 -1.32 5.51 8.98
C TYR A 86 -0.11 6.22 9.55
N ARG A 87 0.42 5.70 10.66
CA ARG A 87 1.58 6.27 11.36
C ARG A 87 2.63 5.21 11.69
N GLY A 88 2.50 4.03 11.10
CA GLY A 88 3.44 2.94 11.34
C GLY A 88 4.73 3.06 10.52
N VAL A 89 5.52 2.00 10.55
CA VAL A 89 6.79 1.93 9.85
C VAL A 89 6.61 1.53 8.39
N VAL A 90 7.54 1.99 7.56
CA VAL A 90 7.64 1.60 6.16
C VAL A 90 9.04 1.02 5.95
N TYR A 91 9.11 -0.22 5.50
CA TYR A 91 10.37 -0.90 5.22
C TYR A 91 10.65 -0.87 3.72
N CYS A 92 11.87 -0.50 3.37
CA CYS A 92 12.34 -0.52 1.98
C CYS A 92 13.86 -0.57 1.95
N THR A 93 14.43 -0.75 0.77
CA THR A 93 15.90 -0.69 0.61
C THR A 93 16.37 0.78 0.66
N PRO A 94 17.67 1.02 0.99
CA PRO A 94 18.21 2.39 0.95
C PRO A 94 18.09 3.07 -0.42
N GLY A 95 18.24 2.31 -1.50
CA GLY A 95 18.05 2.86 -2.86
C GLY A 95 16.61 3.30 -3.11
N THR A 96 15.65 2.51 -2.68
CA THR A 96 14.24 2.86 -2.76
C THR A 96 13.95 4.11 -1.94
N GLU A 97 14.46 4.20 -0.72
CA GLU A 97 14.29 5.39 0.13
C GLU A 97 14.80 6.65 -0.55
N ALA A 98 15.99 6.59 -1.14
CA ALA A 98 16.57 7.73 -1.83
C ALA A 98 15.71 8.21 -3.00
N LEU A 99 15.16 7.28 -3.78
CA LEU A 99 14.26 7.61 -4.89
C LEU A 99 12.93 8.16 -4.40
N LEU A 100 12.37 7.62 -3.32
CA LEU A 100 11.10 8.08 -2.78
C LEU A 100 11.14 9.52 -2.30
N LYS A 101 12.29 9.99 -1.80
CA LYS A 101 12.46 11.38 -1.40
C LYS A 101 12.26 12.35 -2.55
N ILE A 102 12.46 11.89 -3.76
CA ILE A 102 12.25 12.69 -4.98
C ILE A 102 10.84 12.43 -5.55
N LEU A 103 10.43 11.16 -5.64
CA LEU A 103 9.21 10.76 -6.35
C LEU A 103 7.94 11.04 -5.57
N LEU A 104 7.93 10.84 -4.25
CA LEU A 104 6.70 11.00 -3.47
C LEU A 104 6.23 12.46 -3.36
N PRO A 105 7.10 13.45 -3.12
CA PRO A 105 6.66 14.84 -3.15
C PRO A 105 6.06 15.24 -4.50
N ASP A 106 6.66 14.77 -5.59
CA ASP A 106 6.17 15.05 -6.94
C ASP A 106 4.82 14.38 -7.18
N ALA A 107 4.67 13.11 -6.81
CA ALA A 107 3.42 12.38 -6.94
C ALA A 107 2.31 13.00 -6.09
N ALA A 108 2.61 13.41 -4.87
CA ALA A 108 1.65 14.07 -4.00
C ALA A 108 1.19 15.41 -4.58
N HIS A 109 2.10 16.16 -5.16
CA HIS A 109 1.79 17.43 -5.82
C HIS A 109 0.84 17.22 -7.01
N LEU A 110 1.08 16.19 -7.81
CA LEU A 110 0.22 15.86 -8.95
C LEU A 110 -1.19 15.40 -8.52
N GLN A 111 -1.33 14.93 -7.29
CA GLN A 111 -2.64 14.49 -6.74
C GLN A 111 -3.46 15.64 -6.17
N GLU A 112 -2.87 16.78 -5.99
CA GLU A 112 -3.60 17.98 -5.57
C GLU A 112 -4.51 18.53 -6.70
#